data_d6716810b522c96f627c2f1998f664e7
#
_entry.id   d6716810b522c96f627c2f1998f664e7
#
_cell.length_a   1.000
_cell.length_b   1.000
_cell.length_c   1.000
_cell.angle_alpha   90.00
_cell.angle_beta   90.00
_cell.angle_gamma   90.00
#
_symmetry.space_group_name_H-M   'P 1'
#
loop_
_entity.id
_entity.type
_entity.pdbx_description
1 polymer ?
#
loop_
_entity_poly.entity_id
_entity_poly.type
_entity_poly.pdbx_seq_one_letter_code
_entity_poly.pdbx_strand_id
1 'polypeptide(L)'
;MVTEQSSAWTSAFNDGAFVRKSSEFRDFISPDGFFPAASNRYHLYISHACPWAHRTLLARHLLGLNEHVSVDVVDWRMNRDGSWSFNPDEPGATVDSVNGEQHLEAVYNRAFEGWAHSGKIGTVPVLWDKERATIVNNESREIIRRFDTLARSGLGNGSTLCPPELKDAIDAMIDANYESVNNGVYKSGFARTQDAYERAVTALFARLDDLEAHMTGRTWLVGDGEGTLTEADLCLFTTLVRFDLVYVVHFKCNLRRIIDYPHLQSFVNRMLELPGVRETCNWHHIKWHYFWSHENLNPYRIVPLGPAEGPHNG
;
A
#
# COMPACT_ATOMS: atom_id res chain seq x y z
N MET A 1 11.61 25.06 -23.51
CA MET A 1 12.01 25.11 -22.08
C MET A 1 10.87 24.53 -21.30
N VAL A 2 11.00 23.27 -20.85
CA VAL A 2 10.03 22.65 -19.94
C VAL A 2 10.34 23.26 -18.58
N THR A 3 9.45 24.10 -18.07
CA THR A 3 9.53 24.62 -16.71
C THR A 3 9.52 23.41 -15.76
N GLU A 4 10.54 23.29 -14.92
CA GLU A 4 10.56 22.39 -13.78
C GLU A 4 9.38 22.76 -12.85
N GLN A 5 8.22 22.20 -13.14
CA GLN A 5 7.13 22.19 -12.17
C GLN A 5 7.51 21.14 -11.12
N SER A 6 7.69 21.61 -9.90
CA SER A 6 7.86 20.79 -8.71
C SER A 6 6.66 19.84 -8.59
N SER A 7 6.75 18.66 -9.21
CA SER A 7 5.80 17.60 -8.89
C SER A 7 6.13 17.14 -7.49
N ALA A 8 5.12 16.98 -6.67
CA ALA A 8 5.18 16.53 -5.29
C ALA A 8 5.85 15.16 -5.08
N TRP A 9 6.11 14.45 -6.16
CA TRP A 9 6.98 13.29 -6.24
C TRP A 9 8.47 13.68 -6.29
N THR A 10 8.87 14.69 -5.51
CA THR A 10 10.27 14.97 -5.22
C THR A 10 10.84 13.92 -4.26
N SER A 11 10.63 12.65 -4.59
CA SER A 11 11.52 11.60 -4.21
C SER A 11 12.90 11.99 -4.71
N ALA A 12 13.92 11.88 -3.90
CA ALA A 12 15.26 12.10 -4.37
C ALA A 12 15.52 11.14 -5.53
N PHE A 13 16.06 11.65 -6.63
CA PHE A 13 16.56 10.80 -7.71
C PHE A 13 18.07 10.72 -7.56
N ASN A 14 18.59 9.51 -7.64
CA ASN A 14 20.03 9.27 -7.70
C ASN A 14 20.35 8.59 -9.04
N ASP A 15 21.15 9.22 -9.89
CA ASP A 15 21.49 8.75 -11.24
C ASP A 15 20.27 8.29 -12.07
N GLY A 16 19.18 9.07 -12.00
CA GLY A 16 17.93 8.77 -12.67
C GLY A 16 17.07 7.67 -12.02
N ALA A 17 17.52 7.05 -10.94
CA ALA A 17 16.78 6.05 -10.19
C ALA A 17 15.88 6.71 -9.13
N PHE A 18 14.66 6.19 -8.99
CA PHE A 18 13.72 6.63 -7.95
C PHE A 18 14.18 6.15 -6.55
N VAL A 19 14.20 7.08 -5.59
CA VAL A 19 14.53 6.81 -4.18
C VAL A 19 13.34 7.20 -3.30
N ARG A 20 12.80 6.22 -2.56
CA ARG A 20 11.68 6.45 -1.63
C ARG A 20 12.19 7.01 -0.30
N LYS A 21 11.56 8.07 0.19
CA LYS A 21 11.82 8.60 1.55
C LYS A 21 11.18 7.69 2.59
N SER A 22 11.81 7.57 3.76
CA SER A 22 11.27 6.84 4.91
C SER A 22 10.11 7.60 5.57
N SER A 23 9.19 6.84 6.18
CA SER A 23 8.10 7.38 6.99
C SER A 23 8.62 8.00 8.30
N GLU A 24 7.97 9.04 8.80
CA GLU A 24 8.46 9.83 9.94
C GLU A 24 7.79 9.48 11.26
N PHE A 25 6.51 9.12 11.21
CA PHE A 25 5.75 8.75 12.40
C PHE A 25 5.86 7.23 12.58
N ARG A 26 6.55 6.79 13.65
CA ARG A 26 6.94 5.39 13.85
C ARG A 26 6.62 4.87 15.25
N ASP A 27 5.64 5.45 15.95
CA ASP A 27 5.22 5.01 17.26
C ASP A 27 4.47 3.67 17.21
N PHE A 28 4.27 3.06 18.38
CA PHE A 28 3.67 1.74 18.51
C PHE A 28 2.55 1.71 19.55
N ILE A 29 1.63 0.77 19.35
CA ILE A 29 0.58 0.45 20.30
C ILE A 29 1.10 -0.63 21.25
N SER A 30 0.93 -0.42 22.56
CA SER A 30 1.24 -1.42 23.58
C SER A 30 0.26 -1.32 24.75
N PRO A 31 0.01 -2.40 25.52
CA PRO A 31 -1.01 -2.40 26.57
C PRO A 31 -0.85 -1.25 27.58
N ASP A 32 0.38 -0.99 28.02
CA ASP A 32 0.71 0.02 29.04
C ASP A 32 1.50 1.21 28.48
N GLY A 33 1.50 1.39 27.15
CA GLY A 33 2.28 2.43 26.49
C GLY A 33 1.53 3.76 26.34
N PHE A 34 2.22 4.70 25.69
CA PHE A 34 1.64 6.00 25.35
C PHE A 34 0.39 5.87 24.45
N PHE A 35 0.37 4.88 23.58
CA PHE A 35 -0.78 4.50 22.75
C PHE A 35 -1.27 3.12 23.20
N PRO A 36 -2.20 3.01 24.18
CA PRO A 36 -2.71 1.74 24.66
C PRO A 36 -3.67 1.08 23.69
N ALA A 37 -3.78 -0.25 23.75
CA ALA A 37 -4.78 -0.99 22.99
C ALA A 37 -6.20 -0.68 23.51
N ALA A 38 -7.02 -0.07 22.66
CA ALA A 38 -8.40 0.32 23.01
C ALA A 38 -9.32 0.28 21.79
N SER A 39 -10.55 -0.20 22.00
CA SER A 39 -11.60 -0.20 20.99
C SER A 39 -12.01 1.23 20.64
N ASN A 40 -12.29 1.48 19.35
CA ASN A 40 -12.77 2.76 18.84
C ASN A 40 -11.83 3.97 19.09
N ARG A 41 -10.61 3.75 19.57
CA ARG A 41 -9.62 4.79 19.77
C ARG A 41 -8.90 5.19 18.49
N TYR A 42 -8.58 4.21 17.67
CA TYR A 42 -7.76 4.42 16.47
C TYR A 42 -8.61 4.61 15.22
N HIS A 43 -8.05 5.38 14.29
CA HIS A 43 -8.63 5.64 12.97
C HIS A 43 -7.57 5.48 11.90
N LEU A 44 -7.94 4.94 10.74
CA LEU A 44 -7.05 4.69 9.62
C LEU A 44 -7.44 5.55 8.43
N TYR A 45 -6.53 6.42 7.96
CA TYR A 45 -6.69 7.12 6.69
C TYR A 45 -6.00 6.36 5.58
N ILE A 46 -6.70 6.11 4.48
CA ILE A 46 -6.21 5.35 3.33
C ILE A 46 -6.54 6.04 2.00
N SER A 47 -5.85 5.57 0.95
CA SER A 47 -6.32 5.64 -0.44
C SER A 47 -6.49 4.22 -0.96
N HIS A 48 -7.61 3.90 -1.57
CA HIS A 48 -7.80 2.59 -2.22
C HIS A 48 -6.81 2.35 -3.36
N ALA A 49 -6.31 3.42 -3.99
CA ALA A 49 -5.28 3.30 -5.03
C ALA A 49 -3.93 2.84 -4.49
N CYS A 50 -3.57 3.24 -3.27
CA CYS A 50 -2.26 3.04 -2.69
C CYS A 50 -2.04 1.58 -2.23
N PRO A 51 -1.04 0.83 -2.76
CA PRO A 51 -0.77 -0.54 -2.31
C PRO A 51 -0.27 -0.58 -0.86
N TRP A 52 0.42 0.46 -0.40
CA TRP A 52 0.90 0.54 0.98
C TRP A 52 -0.26 0.69 1.98
N ALA A 53 -1.24 1.55 1.66
CA ALA A 53 -2.45 1.70 2.47
C ALA A 53 -3.34 0.44 2.40
N HIS A 54 -3.43 -0.20 1.24
CA HIS A 54 -4.21 -1.42 1.06
C HIS A 54 -3.76 -2.56 2.00
N ARG A 55 -2.45 -2.69 2.28
CA ARG A 55 -1.93 -3.65 3.26
C ARG A 55 -2.59 -3.50 4.62
N THR A 56 -2.74 -2.26 5.08
CA THR A 56 -3.30 -1.94 6.39
C THR A 56 -4.80 -2.16 6.44
N LEU A 57 -5.51 -1.86 5.35
CA LEU A 57 -6.93 -2.15 5.21
C LEU A 57 -7.20 -3.67 5.27
N LEU A 58 -6.40 -4.47 4.55
CA LEU A 58 -6.44 -5.93 4.58
C LEU A 58 -6.18 -6.48 5.99
N ALA A 59 -5.14 -6.01 6.66
CA ALA A 59 -4.81 -6.45 8.00
C ALA A 59 -5.95 -6.14 8.99
N ARG A 60 -6.51 -4.91 8.93
CA ARG A 60 -7.68 -4.54 9.72
C ARG A 60 -8.84 -5.50 9.51
N HIS A 61 -9.13 -5.84 8.26
CA HIS A 61 -10.23 -6.74 7.91
C HIS A 61 -9.98 -8.18 8.38
N LEU A 62 -8.84 -8.78 8.01
CA LEU A 62 -8.50 -10.17 8.29
C LEU A 62 -8.33 -10.46 9.78
N LEU A 63 -7.93 -9.46 10.57
CA LEU A 63 -7.82 -9.55 12.02
C LEU A 63 -9.14 -9.28 12.76
N GLY A 64 -10.22 -8.97 12.04
CA GLY A 64 -11.55 -8.72 12.65
C GLY A 64 -11.66 -7.37 13.36
N LEU A 65 -10.89 -6.36 12.96
CA LEU A 65 -10.84 -5.04 13.62
C LEU A 65 -11.84 -4.02 13.04
N ASN A 66 -12.76 -4.42 12.18
CA ASN A 66 -13.65 -3.51 11.47
C ASN A 66 -14.51 -2.64 12.39
N GLU A 67 -14.96 -3.18 13.52
CA GLU A 67 -15.75 -2.46 14.52
C GLU A 67 -14.89 -1.68 15.54
N HIS A 68 -13.57 -1.89 15.53
CA HIS A 68 -12.66 -1.33 16.53
C HIS A 68 -11.75 -0.22 16.01
N VAL A 69 -11.53 -0.17 14.69
CA VAL A 69 -10.72 0.83 14.02
C VAL A 69 -11.52 1.40 12.85
N SER A 70 -11.94 2.65 12.94
CA SER A 70 -12.65 3.33 11.85
C SER A 70 -11.74 3.68 10.69
N VAL A 71 -12.30 3.91 9.49
CA VAL A 71 -11.53 4.19 8.26
C VAL A 71 -12.16 5.35 7.51
N ASP A 72 -11.33 6.28 7.03
CA ASP A 72 -11.71 7.26 6.02
C ASP A 72 -10.80 7.13 4.79
N VAL A 73 -11.37 7.42 3.64
CA VAL A 73 -10.75 7.19 2.34
C VAL A 73 -10.63 8.50 1.59
N VAL A 74 -9.42 8.86 1.19
CA VAL A 74 -9.19 10.03 0.34
C VAL A 74 -9.63 9.77 -1.11
N ASP A 75 -9.90 10.84 -1.86
CA ASP A 75 -10.19 10.78 -3.31
C ASP A 75 -9.04 10.06 -4.05
N TRP A 76 -9.35 9.36 -5.11
CA TRP A 76 -8.35 8.75 -5.97
C TRP A 76 -7.53 9.81 -6.74
N ARG A 77 -8.10 11.00 -6.96
CA ARG A 77 -7.38 12.12 -7.56
C ARG A 77 -6.40 12.70 -6.55
N MET A 78 -5.14 12.61 -6.88
CA MET A 78 -4.12 13.34 -6.15
C MET A 78 -3.95 14.72 -6.76
N ASN A 79 -3.86 15.76 -5.93
CA ASN A 79 -3.63 17.12 -6.38
C ASN A 79 -2.24 17.27 -7.04
N ARG A 80 -2.03 18.33 -7.81
CA ARG A 80 -0.76 18.57 -8.52
C ARG A 80 0.44 18.73 -7.59
N ASP A 81 0.21 19.22 -6.38
CA ASP A 81 1.22 19.31 -5.32
C ASP A 81 1.49 17.97 -4.60
N GLY A 82 0.74 16.92 -4.95
CA GLY A 82 0.81 15.57 -4.37
C GLY A 82 0.00 15.39 -3.10
N SER A 83 -0.78 16.38 -2.71
CA SER A 83 -1.67 16.29 -1.57
C SER A 83 -2.91 15.44 -1.90
N TRP A 84 -3.53 14.90 -0.85
CA TRP A 84 -4.75 14.14 -0.92
C TRP A 84 -5.93 14.93 -0.35
N SER A 85 -7.09 14.84 -1.00
CA SER A 85 -8.34 15.47 -0.57
C SER A 85 -9.35 14.43 -0.11
N PHE A 86 -10.21 14.79 0.83
CA PHE A 86 -11.43 14.04 1.12
C PHE A 86 -12.55 14.56 0.21
N ASN A 87 -13.29 13.66 -0.41
CA ASN A 87 -14.33 14.03 -1.37
C ASN A 87 -15.52 13.03 -1.30
N PRO A 88 -16.55 13.32 -0.51
CA PRO A 88 -17.69 12.41 -0.36
C PRO A 88 -18.53 12.25 -1.62
N ASP A 89 -18.39 13.13 -2.61
CA ASP A 89 -19.11 13.04 -3.89
C ASP A 89 -18.47 12.02 -4.85
N GLU A 90 -17.23 11.58 -4.56
CA GLU A 90 -16.56 10.53 -5.34
C GLU A 90 -16.89 9.16 -4.74
N PRO A 91 -17.49 8.23 -5.53
CA PRO A 91 -17.81 6.89 -5.06
C PRO A 91 -16.58 6.14 -4.52
N GLY A 92 -16.63 5.75 -3.25
CA GLY A 92 -15.53 5.05 -2.57
C GLY A 92 -14.57 5.96 -1.81
N ALA A 93 -14.70 7.29 -1.91
CA ALA A 93 -14.05 8.23 -1.01
C ALA A 93 -15.03 8.70 0.09
N THR A 94 -14.51 9.30 1.16
CA THR A 94 -15.29 9.76 2.32
C THR A 94 -14.98 11.21 2.68
N VAL A 95 -15.69 11.73 3.67
CA VAL A 95 -15.22 12.89 4.44
C VAL A 95 -14.13 12.45 5.42
N ASP A 96 -13.39 13.39 6.01
CA ASP A 96 -12.67 13.14 7.26
C ASP A 96 -13.68 13.16 8.41
N SER A 97 -14.08 12.00 8.87
CA SER A 97 -15.11 11.85 9.91
C SER A 97 -14.60 12.14 11.32
N VAL A 98 -13.28 12.26 11.49
CA VAL A 98 -12.63 12.45 12.79
C VAL A 98 -12.28 13.91 13.06
N ASN A 99 -11.64 14.58 12.11
CA ASN A 99 -11.14 15.94 12.28
C ASN A 99 -11.89 16.98 11.45
N GLY A 100 -12.70 16.53 10.46
CA GLY A 100 -13.47 17.41 9.57
C GLY A 100 -12.62 18.16 8.54
N GLU A 101 -11.42 17.66 8.24
CA GLU A 101 -10.50 18.32 7.32
C GLU A 101 -10.85 18.02 5.86
N GLN A 102 -10.54 18.96 4.98
CA GLN A 102 -10.73 18.78 3.53
C GLN A 102 -9.52 18.11 2.87
N HIS A 103 -8.35 18.23 3.48
CA HIS A 103 -7.07 17.71 2.96
C HIS A 103 -6.32 16.91 4.02
N LEU A 104 -5.69 15.82 3.61
CA LEU A 104 -4.89 14.98 4.49
C LEU A 104 -3.70 15.74 5.11
N GLU A 105 -3.15 16.73 4.41
CA GLU A 105 -2.10 17.60 4.96
C GLU A 105 -2.52 18.36 6.20
N ALA A 106 -3.80 18.77 6.30
CA ALA A 106 -4.32 19.39 7.50
C ALA A 106 -4.34 18.42 8.68
N VAL A 107 -4.63 17.14 8.45
CA VAL A 107 -4.50 16.07 9.46
C VAL A 107 -3.05 15.95 9.94
N TYR A 108 -2.08 15.96 9.03
CA TYR A 108 -0.65 15.96 9.39
C TYR A 108 -0.25 17.20 10.18
N ASN A 109 -0.76 18.37 9.80
CA ASN A 109 -0.47 19.62 10.49
C ASN A 109 -1.06 19.68 11.92
N ARG A 110 -2.15 18.95 12.18
CA ARG A 110 -2.66 18.75 13.55
C ARG A 110 -1.71 17.93 14.42
N ALA A 111 -1.12 16.90 13.84
CA ALA A 111 -0.16 16.03 14.55
C ALA A 111 1.20 16.72 14.77
N PHE A 112 1.60 17.59 13.85
CA PHE A 112 2.89 18.28 13.89
C PHE A 112 2.72 19.70 13.35
N GLU A 113 2.68 20.69 14.26
CA GLU A 113 2.57 22.10 13.91
C GLU A 113 3.70 22.54 12.96
N GLY A 114 3.33 23.15 11.84
CA GLY A 114 4.26 23.56 10.80
C GLY A 114 4.52 22.51 9.73
N TRP A 115 3.82 21.39 9.73
CA TRP A 115 3.92 20.38 8.65
C TRP A 115 3.74 21.00 7.26
N ALA A 116 2.71 21.82 7.08
CA ALA A 116 2.40 22.49 5.82
C ALA A 116 3.54 23.39 5.30
N HIS A 117 4.45 23.86 6.17
CA HIS A 117 5.60 24.68 5.82
C HIS A 117 6.91 23.88 5.73
N SER A 118 6.87 22.58 5.99
CA SER A 118 8.06 21.72 6.01
C SER A 118 8.53 21.28 4.62
N GLY A 119 7.73 21.52 3.57
CA GLY A 119 7.97 20.98 2.23
C GLY A 119 7.78 19.46 2.13
N LYS A 120 7.15 18.85 3.13
CA LYS A 120 6.82 17.42 3.19
C LYS A 120 5.40 17.21 2.70
N ILE A 121 5.11 15.99 2.27
CA ILE A 121 3.81 15.57 1.75
C ILE A 121 3.19 14.59 2.72
N GLY A 122 1.90 14.78 3.00
CA GLY A 122 1.10 13.82 3.75
C GLY A 122 0.89 12.55 2.92
N THR A 123 1.36 11.41 3.41
CA THR A 123 1.23 10.11 2.73
C THR A 123 0.16 9.24 3.39
N VAL A 124 -0.34 8.24 2.67
CA VAL A 124 -1.19 7.19 3.21
C VAL A 124 -0.46 5.85 3.17
N PRO A 125 -0.71 4.92 4.15
CA PRO A 125 -1.69 5.01 5.24
C PRO A 125 -1.26 5.94 6.38
N VAL A 126 -2.24 6.36 7.20
CA VAL A 126 -2.01 7.04 8.46
C VAL A 126 -2.83 6.35 9.55
N LEU A 127 -2.19 5.91 10.62
CA LEU A 127 -2.84 5.46 11.84
C LEU A 127 -2.91 6.63 12.81
N TRP A 128 -4.12 7.08 13.12
CA TRP A 128 -4.45 8.22 13.95
C TRP A 128 -4.99 7.80 15.31
N ASP A 129 -4.56 8.46 16.38
CA ASP A 129 -5.13 8.33 17.70
C ASP A 129 -6.16 9.47 17.95
N LYS A 130 -7.44 9.13 18.05
CA LYS A 130 -8.53 10.10 18.23
C LYS A 130 -8.50 10.77 19.59
N GLU A 131 -8.00 10.11 20.64
CA GLU A 131 -7.93 10.67 21.98
C GLU A 131 -6.79 11.69 22.14
N ARG A 132 -5.65 11.41 21.49
CA ARG A 132 -4.47 12.29 21.55
C ARG A 132 -4.41 13.30 20.41
N ALA A 133 -5.30 13.18 19.44
CA ALA A 133 -5.34 14.00 18.23
C ALA A 133 -3.97 14.08 17.54
N THR A 134 -3.35 12.92 17.29
CA THR A 134 -2.03 12.81 16.67
C THR A 134 -1.86 11.55 15.84
N ILE A 135 -0.86 11.56 14.95
CA ILE A 135 -0.46 10.38 14.17
C ILE A 135 0.35 9.43 15.06
N VAL A 136 -0.08 8.17 15.12
CA VAL A 136 0.68 7.08 15.74
C VAL A 136 1.78 6.60 14.80
N ASN A 137 1.39 6.29 13.55
CA ASN A 137 2.30 5.68 12.60
C ASN A 137 1.83 5.91 11.16
N ASN A 138 2.77 6.07 10.22
CA ASN A 138 2.49 6.16 8.79
C ASN A 138 3.35 5.21 7.94
N GLU A 139 3.93 4.17 8.57
CA GLU A 139 4.62 3.08 7.89
C GLU A 139 3.75 1.82 7.81
N SER A 140 3.37 1.44 6.62
CA SER A 140 2.38 0.38 6.39
C SER A 140 2.73 -0.96 7.05
N ARG A 141 3.99 -1.40 6.97
CA ARG A 141 4.47 -2.65 7.60
C ARG A 141 4.32 -2.60 9.11
N GLU A 142 4.58 -1.45 9.72
CA GLU A 142 4.44 -1.29 11.16
C GLU A 142 2.99 -1.20 11.58
N ILE A 143 2.13 -0.51 10.80
CA ILE A 143 0.70 -0.42 11.07
C ILE A 143 0.06 -1.82 11.09
N ILE A 144 0.42 -2.72 10.18
CA ILE A 144 -0.04 -4.12 10.20
C ILE A 144 0.26 -4.74 11.58
N ARG A 145 1.47 -4.57 12.10
CA ARG A 145 1.87 -5.09 13.42
C ARG A 145 1.18 -4.41 14.58
N ARG A 146 0.78 -3.13 14.45
CA ARG A 146 -0.07 -2.47 15.46
C ARG A 146 -1.46 -3.08 15.46
N PHE A 147 -1.99 -3.44 14.30
CA PHE A 147 -3.27 -4.15 14.21
C PHE A 147 -3.20 -5.57 14.76
N ASP A 148 -2.12 -6.30 14.52
CA ASP A 148 -1.88 -7.60 15.15
C ASP A 148 -1.83 -7.48 16.69
N THR A 149 -1.20 -6.44 17.23
CA THR A 149 -1.19 -6.13 18.66
C THR A 149 -2.60 -5.84 19.18
N LEU A 150 -3.41 -5.03 18.48
CA LEU A 150 -4.81 -4.78 18.84
C LEU A 150 -5.64 -6.07 18.82
N ALA A 151 -5.49 -6.89 17.80
CA ALA A 151 -6.23 -8.15 17.68
C ALA A 151 -5.90 -9.11 18.85
N ARG A 152 -4.61 -9.21 19.18
CA ARG A 152 -4.14 -10.07 20.31
C ARG A 152 -4.49 -9.52 21.69
N SER A 153 -4.87 -8.25 21.81
CA SER A 153 -5.38 -7.67 23.06
C SER A 153 -6.85 -8.03 23.35
N GLY A 154 -7.47 -8.87 22.52
CA GLY A 154 -8.85 -9.29 22.66
C GLY A 154 -9.85 -8.49 21.82
N LEU A 155 -9.39 -7.58 20.96
CA LEU A 155 -10.25 -6.81 20.06
C LEU A 155 -10.47 -7.51 18.72
N GLY A 156 -9.61 -8.46 18.35
CA GLY A 156 -9.68 -9.18 17.07
C GLY A 156 -10.46 -10.49 17.14
N ASN A 157 -10.44 -11.19 16.02
CA ASN A 157 -11.12 -12.48 15.83
C ASN A 157 -10.30 -13.71 16.28
N GLY A 158 -9.17 -13.51 16.95
CA GLY A 158 -8.26 -14.56 17.40
C GLY A 158 -7.18 -14.95 16.38
N SER A 159 -7.19 -14.38 15.18
CA SER A 159 -6.14 -14.58 14.16
C SER A 159 -4.92 -13.71 14.44
N THR A 160 -3.77 -14.12 13.89
CA THR A 160 -2.54 -13.32 13.85
C THR A 160 -1.94 -13.36 12.44
N LEU A 161 -1.37 -12.27 12.00
CA LEU A 161 -0.63 -12.16 10.72
C LEU A 161 0.89 -12.20 10.92
N CYS A 162 1.33 -12.20 12.18
CA CYS A 162 2.74 -12.31 12.56
C CYS A 162 2.92 -13.29 13.74
N PRO A 163 2.74 -14.60 13.52
CA PRO A 163 3.05 -15.61 14.54
C PRO A 163 4.49 -15.45 15.02
N PRO A 164 4.74 -15.44 16.35
CA PRO A 164 6.08 -15.19 16.89
C PRO A 164 7.16 -16.12 16.33
N GLU A 165 6.80 -17.40 16.13
CA GLU A 165 7.69 -18.45 15.61
C GLU A 165 8.06 -18.26 14.14
N LEU A 166 7.25 -17.52 13.36
CA LEU A 166 7.50 -17.23 11.94
C LEU A 166 8.07 -15.83 11.72
N LYS A 167 8.20 -15.02 12.76
CA LYS A 167 8.53 -13.59 12.64
C LYS A 167 9.77 -13.31 11.78
N ASP A 168 10.86 -14.04 12.03
CA ASP A 168 12.12 -13.82 11.31
C ASP A 168 12.02 -14.24 9.84
N ALA A 169 11.29 -15.32 9.53
CA ALA A 169 11.02 -15.75 8.17
C ALA A 169 10.09 -14.76 7.43
N ILE A 170 9.10 -14.20 8.12
CA ILE A 170 8.21 -13.15 7.61
C ILE A 170 9.04 -11.90 7.27
N ASP A 171 9.89 -11.45 8.20
CA ASP A 171 10.74 -10.29 7.99
C ASP A 171 11.65 -10.48 6.79
N ALA A 172 12.32 -11.63 6.70
CA ALA A 172 13.22 -11.96 5.58
C ALA A 172 12.47 -11.97 4.23
N MET A 173 11.25 -12.54 4.18
CA MET A 173 10.44 -12.58 2.96
C MET A 173 10.00 -11.18 2.53
N ILE A 174 9.54 -10.33 3.46
CA ILE A 174 9.15 -8.95 3.18
C ILE A 174 10.35 -8.15 2.68
N ASP A 175 11.51 -8.25 3.35
CA ASP A 175 12.73 -7.53 2.99
C ASP A 175 13.24 -7.94 1.61
N ALA A 176 13.22 -9.24 1.28
CA ALA A 176 13.60 -9.74 -0.04
C ALA A 176 12.69 -9.22 -1.17
N ASN A 177 11.41 -8.97 -0.88
CA ASN A 177 10.45 -8.47 -1.87
C ASN A 177 10.39 -6.95 -1.95
N TYR A 178 10.82 -6.24 -0.89
CA TYR A 178 10.61 -4.79 -0.78
C TYR A 178 11.26 -4.01 -1.92
N GLU A 179 12.57 -4.16 -2.11
CA GLU A 179 13.33 -3.34 -3.06
C GLU A 179 13.11 -3.75 -4.52
N SER A 180 12.91 -5.05 -4.77
CA SER A 180 12.82 -5.60 -6.14
C SER A 180 11.38 -5.68 -6.66
N VAL A 181 10.39 -5.92 -5.80
CA VAL A 181 8.97 -6.05 -6.22
C VAL A 181 8.16 -4.85 -5.77
N ASN A 182 7.95 -4.67 -4.45
CA ASN A 182 7.01 -3.67 -3.96
C ASN A 182 7.43 -2.23 -4.33
N ASN A 183 8.70 -1.91 -4.17
CA ASN A 183 9.30 -0.66 -4.60
C ASN A 183 9.82 -0.73 -6.05
N GLY A 184 10.14 -1.93 -6.53
CA GLY A 184 10.68 -2.19 -7.86
C GLY A 184 9.78 -1.73 -9.00
N VAL A 185 8.47 -1.92 -8.88
CA VAL A 185 7.50 -1.40 -9.86
C VAL A 185 7.55 0.13 -9.97
N TYR A 186 7.74 0.83 -8.85
CA TYR A 186 7.91 2.30 -8.83
C TYR A 186 9.27 2.73 -9.37
N LYS A 187 10.33 1.98 -9.04
CA LYS A 187 11.67 2.22 -9.62
C LYS A 187 11.66 2.10 -11.13
N SER A 188 10.95 1.11 -11.68
CA SER A 188 10.76 0.94 -13.11
C SER A 188 9.96 2.09 -13.71
N GLY A 189 8.81 2.42 -13.11
CA GLY A 189 7.88 3.42 -13.61
C GLY A 189 8.41 4.84 -13.61
N PHE A 190 9.10 5.23 -12.55
CA PHE A 190 9.65 6.58 -12.38
C PHE A 190 11.10 6.73 -12.81
N ALA A 191 11.73 5.70 -13.40
CA ALA A 191 13.08 5.81 -13.94
C ALA A 191 13.19 6.97 -14.94
N ARG A 192 14.25 7.76 -14.82
CA ARG A 192 14.54 8.92 -15.69
C ARG A 192 15.64 8.65 -16.72
N THR A 193 16.27 7.47 -16.67
CA THR A 193 17.26 7.00 -17.62
C THR A 193 16.97 5.56 -18.02
N GLN A 194 17.42 5.18 -19.24
CA GLN A 194 17.26 3.81 -19.73
C GLN A 194 17.95 2.81 -18.81
N ASP A 195 19.18 3.10 -18.39
CA ASP A 195 19.95 2.22 -17.49
C ASP A 195 19.27 2.01 -16.13
N ALA A 196 18.67 3.06 -15.54
CA ALA A 196 17.93 2.93 -14.28
C ALA A 196 16.68 2.07 -14.45
N TYR A 197 15.96 2.21 -15.57
CA TYR A 197 14.82 1.39 -15.92
C TYR A 197 15.22 -0.08 -16.09
N GLU A 198 16.25 -0.35 -16.90
CA GLU A 198 16.70 -1.73 -17.18
C GLU A 198 17.15 -2.44 -15.91
N ARG A 199 17.92 -1.78 -15.05
CA ARG A 199 18.27 -2.36 -13.75
C ARG A 199 17.06 -2.68 -12.88
N ALA A 200 16.11 -1.76 -12.80
CA ALA A 200 14.91 -1.95 -11.97
C ALA A 200 14.01 -3.08 -12.50
N VAL A 201 13.71 -3.07 -13.80
CA VAL A 201 12.83 -4.08 -14.40
C VAL A 201 13.45 -5.46 -14.42
N THR A 202 14.77 -5.57 -14.65
CA THR A 202 15.50 -6.84 -14.58
C THR A 202 15.45 -7.44 -13.17
N ALA A 203 15.73 -6.63 -12.15
CA ALA A 203 15.65 -7.09 -10.76
C ALA A 203 14.22 -7.48 -10.33
N LEU A 204 13.22 -6.73 -10.81
CA LEU A 204 11.81 -7.02 -10.58
C LEU A 204 11.43 -8.41 -11.12
N PHE A 205 11.72 -8.66 -12.40
CA PHE A 205 11.33 -9.92 -13.04
C PHE A 205 12.15 -11.11 -12.57
N ALA A 206 13.44 -10.93 -12.25
CA ALA A 206 14.23 -11.98 -11.59
C ALA A 206 13.59 -12.41 -10.26
N ARG A 207 13.14 -11.43 -9.45
CA ARG A 207 12.47 -11.76 -8.18
C ARG A 207 11.09 -12.38 -8.37
N LEU A 208 10.33 -11.99 -9.40
CA LEU A 208 9.06 -12.64 -9.73
C LEU A 208 9.27 -14.09 -10.17
N ASP A 209 10.35 -14.39 -10.92
CA ASP A 209 10.72 -15.75 -11.30
C ASP A 209 11.09 -16.61 -10.08
N ASP A 210 11.84 -16.05 -9.12
CA ASP A 210 12.15 -16.72 -7.85
C ASP A 210 10.88 -16.99 -7.03
N LEU A 211 9.95 -16.03 -6.98
CA LEU A 211 8.69 -16.19 -6.26
C LEU A 211 7.78 -17.21 -6.92
N GLU A 212 7.72 -17.25 -8.24
CA GLU A 212 6.97 -18.28 -9.00
C GLU A 212 7.48 -19.68 -8.65
N ALA A 213 8.81 -19.88 -8.66
CA ALA A 213 9.43 -21.14 -8.28
C ALA A 213 9.18 -21.47 -6.78
N HIS A 214 9.28 -20.47 -5.90
CA HIS A 214 9.03 -20.63 -4.47
C HIS A 214 7.59 -21.09 -4.17
N MET A 215 6.61 -20.60 -4.93
CA MET A 215 5.20 -20.91 -4.72
C MET A 215 4.79 -22.31 -5.25
N THR A 216 5.71 -23.05 -5.87
CA THR A 216 5.42 -24.42 -6.32
C THR A 216 5.07 -25.33 -5.14
N GLY A 217 3.86 -25.87 -5.11
CA GLY A 217 3.36 -26.70 -4.02
C GLY A 217 3.05 -25.96 -2.71
N ARG A 218 3.00 -24.63 -2.74
CA ARG A 218 2.71 -23.80 -1.57
C ARG A 218 1.41 -23.02 -1.76
N THR A 219 0.74 -22.80 -0.63
CA THR A 219 -0.44 -21.93 -0.53
C THR A 219 -0.04 -20.50 -0.14
N TRP A 220 0.90 -20.35 0.81
CA TRP A 220 1.35 -19.07 1.36
C TRP A 220 2.88 -18.94 1.31
N LEU A 221 3.38 -17.71 1.43
CA LEU A 221 4.79 -17.40 1.26
C LEU A 221 5.68 -17.97 2.38
N VAL A 222 5.17 -18.05 3.61
CA VAL A 222 5.98 -18.38 4.80
C VAL A 222 5.35 -19.54 5.57
N GLY A 223 6.14 -20.30 6.28
CA GLY A 223 5.76 -21.48 7.05
C GLY A 223 6.11 -22.79 6.37
N ASP A 224 5.90 -23.91 7.05
CA ASP A 224 6.17 -25.26 6.58
C ASP A 224 5.05 -25.79 5.69
N GLY A 225 5.34 -26.74 4.82
CA GLY A 225 4.37 -27.34 3.91
C GLY A 225 3.71 -26.30 3.00
N GLU A 226 2.39 -26.19 3.07
CA GLU A 226 1.62 -25.20 2.31
C GLU A 226 1.83 -23.75 2.76
N GLY A 227 2.44 -23.52 3.91
CA GLY A 227 2.64 -22.21 4.52
C GLY A 227 1.45 -21.75 5.37
N THR A 228 1.57 -20.56 5.91
CA THR A 228 0.56 -19.89 6.75
C THR A 228 0.35 -18.48 6.25
N LEU A 229 -0.91 -18.03 6.17
CA LEU A 229 -1.24 -16.64 5.79
C LEU A 229 -0.61 -15.66 6.80
N THR A 230 0.22 -14.77 6.30
CA THR A 230 0.98 -13.80 7.11
C THR A 230 0.97 -12.41 6.47
N GLU A 231 1.51 -11.43 7.18
CA GLU A 231 1.70 -10.07 6.63
C GLU A 231 2.61 -10.04 5.38
N ALA A 232 3.46 -11.06 5.16
CA ALA A 232 4.26 -11.19 3.95
C ALA A 232 3.37 -11.37 2.71
N ASP A 233 2.31 -12.15 2.84
CA ASP A 233 1.32 -12.38 1.78
C ASP A 233 0.57 -11.09 1.44
N LEU A 234 0.15 -10.33 2.46
CA LEU A 234 -0.50 -9.03 2.27
C LEU A 234 0.42 -8.05 1.53
N CYS A 235 1.70 -8.00 1.94
CA CYS A 235 2.70 -7.12 1.35
C CYS A 235 2.96 -7.43 -0.13
N LEU A 236 2.98 -8.69 -0.52
CA LEU A 236 3.14 -9.10 -1.91
C LEU A 236 1.85 -8.89 -2.71
N PHE A 237 0.72 -9.40 -2.19
CA PHE A 237 -0.59 -9.35 -2.85
C PHE A 237 -0.95 -7.95 -3.33
N THR A 238 -0.79 -6.93 -2.49
CA THR A 238 -1.20 -5.56 -2.83
C THR A 238 -0.45 -4.98 -4.03
N THR A 239 0.76 -5.47 -4.31
CA THR A 239 1.50 -5.14 -5.53
C THR A 239 1.01 -5.99 -6.72
N LEU A 240 0.90 -7.30 -6.54
CA LEU A 240 0.55 -8.21 -7.64
C LEU A 240 -0.87 -7.97 -8.17
N VAL A 241 -1.84 -7.67 -7.30
CA VAL A 241 -3.23 -7.41 -7.69
C VAL A 241 -3.39 -6.15 -8.57
N ARG A 242 -2.40 -5.25 -8.54
CA ARG A 242 -2.32 -4.04 -9.37
C ARG A 242 -1.49 -4.22 -10.63
N PHE A 243 -0.76 -5.32 -10.74
CA PHE A 243 0.31 -5.47 -11.71
C PHE A 243 -0.20 -5.38 -13.14
N ASP A 244 -1.10 -6.27 -13.52
CA ASP A 244 -1.63 -6.35 -14.88
C ASP A 244 -2.55 -5.17 -15.20
N LEU A 245 -3.27 -4.68 -14.18
CA LEU A 245 -4.20 -3.55 -14.31
C LEU A 245 -3.46 -2.22 -14.57
N VAL A 246 -2.30 -2.04 -13.95
CA VAL A 246 -1.60 -0.74 -13.91
C VAL A 246 -0.14 -0.86 -14.34
N TYR A 247 0.67 -1.68 -13.66
CA TYR A 247 2.12 -1.58 -13.75
C TYR A 247 2.68 -2.04 -15.09
N VAL A 248 2.04 -3.00 -15.74
CA VAL A 248 2.40 -3.47 -17.09
C VAL A 248 2.42 -2.31 -18.09
N VAL A 249 1.39 -1.45 -18.07
CA VAL A 249 1.26 -0.34 -19.03
C VAL A 249 1.90 0.93 -18.46
N HIS A 250 1.46 1.35 -17.28
CA HIS A 250 1.81 2.66 -16.73
C HIS A 250 3.29 2.75 -16.31
N PHE A 251 3.80 1.70 -15.70
CA PHE A 251 5.19 1.63 -15.23
C PHE A 251 6.12 0.83 -16.14
N LYS A 252 5.62 0.36 -17.29
CA LYS A 252 6.41 -0.42 -18.26
C LYS A 252 6.99 -1.72 -17.67
N CYS A 253 6.33 -2.29 -16.65
CA CYS A 253 6.68 -3.60 -16.07
C CYS A 253 6.13 -4.72 -16.96
N ASN A 254 6.58 -4.82 -18.20
CA ASN A 254 5.86 -5.52 -19.27
C ASN A 254 6.61 -6.70 -19.91
N LEU A 255 7.64 -7.25 -19.25
CA LEU A 255 8.28 -8.48 -19.76
C LEU A 255 7.32 -9.66 -19.70
N ARG A 256 6.53 -9.77 -18.64
CA ARG A 256 5.42 -10.72 -18.45
C ARG A 256 4.34 -10.08 -17.58
N ARG A 257 3.11 -10.59 -17.66
CA ARG A 257 2.01 -10.22 -16.76
C ARG A 257 1.95 -11.23 -15.62
N ILE A 258 1.23 -10.91 -14.53
CA ILE A 258 1.04 -11.90 -13.45
C ILE A 258 0.24 -13.11 -13.95
N ILE A 259 -0.70 -12.92 -14.86
CA ILE A 259 -1.43 -14.03 -15.46
C ILE A 259 -0.52 -15.03 -16.22
N ASP A 260 0.69 -14.62 -16.62
CA ASP A 260 1.68 -15.47 -17.29
C ASP A 260 2.54 -16.28 -16.29
N TYR A 261 2.29 -16.12 -14.96
CA TYR A 261 2.92 -16.81 -13.84
C TYR A 261 1.89 -17.68 -13.10
N PRO A 262 1.75 -18.98 -13.42
CA PRO A 262 0.66 -19.81 -12.90
C PRO A 262 0.53 -19.84 -11.38
N HIS A 263 1.63 -19.93 -10.64
CA HIS A 263 1.59 -20.00 -9.18
C HIS A 263 1.31 -18.64 -8.56
N LEU A 264 1.88 -17.54 -9.06
CA LEU A 264 1.60 -16.20 -8.60
C LEU A 264 0.17 -15.78 -8.93
N GLN A 265 -0.35 -16.13 -10.11
CA GLN A 265 -1.75 -15.91 -10.46
C GLN A 265 -2.68 -16.68 -9.52
N SER A 266 -2.37 -17.96 -9.24
CA SER A 266 -3.13 -18.77 -8.28
C SER A 266 -3.11 -18.18 -6.87
N PHE A 267 -1.96 -17.64 -6.43
CA PHE A 267 -1.83 -16.94 -5.18
C PHE A 267 -2.73 -15.68 -5.13
N VAL A 268 -2.72 -14.85 -6.16
CA VAL A 268 -3.58 -13.65 -6.22
C VAL A 268 -5.06 -14.02 -6.20
N ASN A 269 -5.47 -15.04 -6.95
CA ASN A 269 -6.85 -15.52 -6.95
C ASN A 269 -7.28 -15.99 -5.57
N ARG A 270 -6.44 -16.80 -4.90
CA ARG A 270 -6.70 -17.29 -3.54
C ARG A 270 -6.85 -16.16 -2.53
N MET A 271 -6.00 -15.13 -2.61
CA MET A 271 -6.15 -13.93 -1.77
C MET A 271 -7.49 -13.24 -2.01
N LEU A 272 -7.92 -13.11 -3.26
CA LEU A 272 -9.21 -12.50 -3.62
C LEU A 272 -10.43 -13.36 -3.20
N GLU A 273 -10.25 -14.66 -3.00
CA GLU A 273 -11.29 -15.60 -2.52
C GLU A 273 -11.45 -15.56 -1.00
N LEU A 274 -10.49 -15.02 -0.26
CA LEU A 274 -10.66 -14.84 1.18
C LEU A 274 -11.85 -13.91 1.45
N PRO A 275 -12.73 -14.25 2.41
CA PRO A 275 -13.92 -13.45 2.71
C PRO A 275 -13.58 -11.97 2.93
N GLY A 276 -14.23 -11.08 2.18
CA GLY A 276 -14.09 -9.62 2.30
C GLY A 276 -12.82 -9.01 1.69
N VAL A 277 -11.88 -9.82 1.17
CA VAL A 277 -10.64 -9.29 0.57
C VAL A 277 -10.91 -8.61 -0.77
N ARG A 278 -11.75 -9.20 -1.63
CA ARG A 278 -12.13 -8.61 -2.93
C ARG A 278 -12.75 -7.24 -2.76
N GLU A 279 -13.57 -7.03 -1.74
CA GLU A 279 -14.27 -5.78 -1.42
C GLU A 279 -13.30 -4.67 -0.97
N THR A 280 -12.08 -5.02 -0.54
CA THR A 280 -11.03 -4.04 -0.28
C THR A 280 -10.38 -3.48 -1.55
N CYS A 281 -10.63 -4.10 -2.70
CA CYS A 281 -10.06 -3.73 -4.00
C CYS A 281 -11.01 -2.79 -4.75
N ASN A 282 -10.83 -1.50 -4.65
CA ASN A 282 -11.53 -0.54 -5.50
C ASN A 282 -10.80 -0.40 -6.84
N TRP A 283 -11.24 -1.16 -7.85
CA TRP A 283 -10.62 -1.21 -9.18
C TRP A 283 -10.64 0.14 -9.89
N HIS A 284 -11.69 0.93 -9.71
CA HIS A 284 -11.80 2.28 -10.24
C HIS A 284 -10.72 3.18 -9.66
N HIS A 285 -10.65 3.30 -8.32
CA HIS A 285 -9.64 4.11 -7.66
C HIS A 285 -8.22 3.69 -8.02
N ILE A 286 -7.94 2.36 -8.07
CA ILE A 286 -6.64 1.82 -8.45
C ILE A 286 -6.28 2.30 -9.86
N LYS A 287 -7.13 2.04 -10.85
CA LYS A 287 -6.82 2.32 -12.25
C LYS A 287 -6.74 3.82 -12.51
N TRP A 288 -7.77 4.56 -12.12
CA TRP A 288 -7.87 5.98 -12.42
C TRP A 288 -6.80 6.81 -11.73
N HIS A 289 -6.45 6.52 -10.47
CA HIS A 289 -5.40 7.23 -9.77
C HIS A 289 -4.08 7.22 -10.55
N TYR A 290 -3.58 6.05 -10.93
CA TYR A 290 -2.27 5.96 -11.59
C TYR A 290 -2.25 6.68 -12.93
N PHE A 291 -3.22 6.47 -13.78
CA PHE A 291 -3.23 7.06 -15.11
C PHE A 291 -3.60 8.55 -15.10
N TRP A 292 -4.34 9.00 -14.12
CA TRP A 292 -4.75 10.41 -14.01
C TRP A 292 -3.76 11.28 -13.25
N SER A 293 -3.25 10.81 -12.11
CA SER A 293 -2.51 11.64 -11.15
C SER A 293 -1.02 11.73 -11.47
N HIS A 294 -0.46 10.82 -12.27
CA HIS A 294 0.95 10.83 -12.64
C HIS A 294 1.19 11.55 -13.98
N GLU A 295 0.97 12.88 -14.01
CA GLU A 295 1.07 13.69 -15.23
C GLU A 295 2.45 13.55 -15.92
N ASN A 296 3.53 13.35 -15.17
CA ASN A 296 4.87 13.15 -15.73
C ASN A 296 5.01 11.88 -16.56
N LEU A 297 4.18 10.86 -16.29
CA LEU A 297 4.17 9.61 -17.04
C LEU A 297 3.06 9.57 -18.08
N ASN A 298 1.94 10.22 -17.80
CA ASN A 298 0.76 10.25 -18.65
C ASN A 298 0.17 11.68 -18.75
N PRO A 299 0.81 12.57 -19.51
CA PRO A 299 0.47 14.00 -19.53
C PRO A 299 -0.94 14.31 -20.05
N TYR A 300 -1.50 13.42 -20.85
CA TYR A 300 -2.87 13.57 -21.39
C TYR A 300 -3.94 12.88 -20.53
N ARG A 301 -3.56 12.24 -19.41
CA ARG A 301 -4.47 11.58 -18.47
C ARG A 301 -5.39 10.53 -19.12
N ILE A 302 -4.94 9.89 -20.19
CA ILE A 302 -5.70 8.83 -20.87
C ILE A 302 -5.66 7.58 -19.99
N VAL A 303 -6.85 7.09 -19.63
CA VAL A 303 -7.02 5.85 -18.87
C VAL A 303 -7.28 4.71 -19.84
N PRO A 304 -6.47 3.64 -19.87
CA PRO A 304 -6.64 2.52 -20.79
C PRO A 304 -7.97 1.79 -20.55
N LEU A 305 -8.60 1.26 -21.59
CA LEU A 305 -9.82 0.48 -21.44
C LEU A 305 -9.60 -0.86 -20.74
N GLY A 306 -8.59 -1.60 -21.13
CA GLY A 306 -8.29 -2.91 -20.56
C GLY A 306 -7.13 -2.90 -19.56
N PRO A 307 -7.06 -3.92 -18.68
CA PRO A 307 -8.19 -4.68 -18.18
C PRO A 307 -9.15 -3.84 -17.33
N ALA A 308 -10.42 -4.22 -17.24
CA ALA A 308 -11.46 -3.44 -16.53
C ALA A 308 -11.33 -3.59 -15.01
N GLU A 309 -10.97 -4.78 -14.56
CA GLU A 309 -10.79 -5.16 -13.15
C GLU A 309 -9.47 -5.91 -12.98
N GLY A 310 -9.09 -6.19 -11.75
CA GLY A 310 -7.95 -7.03 -11.44
C GLY A 310 -8.11 -8.46 -11.96
N PRO A 311 -7.20 -9.38 -11.59
CA PRO A 311 -7.11 -10.71 -12.19
C PRO A 311 -8.47 -11.41 -12.26
N HIS A 312 -8.89 -11.74 -13.47
CA HIS A 312 -10.08 -12.53 -13.72
C HIS A 312 -9.68 -14.02 -13.82
N ASN A 313 -10.52 -14.87 -13.22
CA ASN A 313 -10.54 -16.26 -13.61
C ASN A 313 -10.97 -16.29 -15.08
N GLY A 314 -10.05 -16.63 -15.99
CA GLY A 314 -10.34 -16.90 -17.38
C GLY A 314 -11.23 -18.12 -17.52
#